data_ea819cf1ee8a6d248c5b30e20a56467a
#
_entry.id   ea819cf1ee8a6d248c5b30e20a56467a
#
_cell.length_a   1.000
_cell.length_b   1.000
_cell.length_c   1.000
_cell.angle_alpha   90.00
_cell.angle_beta   90.00
_cell.angle_gamma   90.00
#
_symmetry.space_group_name_H-M   'P 1'
#
loop_
_entity.id
_entity.type
_entity.pdbx_description
1 polymer ?
#
loop_
_entity_poly.entity_id
_entity_poly.type
_entity_poly.pdbx_seq_one_letter_code
_entity_poly.pdbx_strand_id
1 'polypeptide(L)' 'MKPTPRETKQIHEDYEKVVKHLIDEKYAVDSNSADKFISGMSQEWFDTIVG' A
#
# COMPACT_ATOMS: atom_id res chain seq x y z
N MET A 1 25.69 0.88 4.88
CA MET A 1 24.96 0.66 3.66
C MET A 1 24.12 1.86 3.31
N LYS A 2 24.09 2.20 2.11
CA LYS A 2 23.43 3.40 1.72
C LYS A 2 22.06 3.11 1.16
N PRO A 3 21.14 4.01 1.31
CA PRO A 3 19.83 3.87 0.70
C PRO A 3 19.96 3.93 -0.81
N THR A 4 19.11 3.25 -1.46
CA THR A 4 19.16 3.22 -2.90
C THR A 4 17.87 3.74 -3.47
N PRO A 5 17.90 4.20 -4.71
CA PRO A 5 16.67 4.61 -5.37
C PRO A 5 15.66 3.48 -5.41
N ARG A 6 16.16 2.28 -5.30
CA ARG A 6 15.30 1.12 -5.32
C ARG A 6 14.37 1.07 -4.14
N GLU A 7 14.84 1.54 -2.98
CA GLU A 7 13.97 1.55 -1.81
C GLU A 7 12.77 2.45 -2.02
N THR A 8 13.01 3.63 -2.56
CA THR A 8 11.93 4.55 -2.84
C THR A 8 10.95 3.95 -3.83
N LYS A 9 11.50 3.32 -4.84
CA LYS A 9 10.68 2.70 -5.84
C LYS A 9 9.83 1.59 -5.24
N GLN A 10 10.43 0.83 -4.35
CA GLN A 10 9.72 -0.26 -3.71
C GLN A 10 8.57 0.22 -2.86
N ILE A 11 8.75 1.34 -2.20
CA ILE A 11 7.68 1.92 -1.40
C ILE A 11 6.49 2.25 -2.28
N HIS A 12 6.74 2.82 -3.44
CA HIS A 12 5.67 3.14 -4.37
C HIS A 12 4.96 1.88 -4.85
N GLU A 13 5.72 0.87 -5.15
CA GLU A 13 5.14 -0.38 -5.62
C GLU A 13 4.30 -1.02 -4.53
N ASP A 14 4.78 -0.98 -3.30
CA ASP A 14 4.03 -1.53 -2.19
C ASP A 14 2.71 -0.81 -2.00
N TYR A 15 2.76 0.51 -2.11
CA TYR A 15 1.55 1.31 -1.97
C TYR A 15 0.52 0.93 -3.03
N GLU A 16 0.96 0.82 -4.26
CA GLU A 16 0.07 0.44 -5.34
C GLU A 16 -0.50 -0.96 -5.14
N LYS A 17 0.33 -1.83 -4.63
CA LYS A 17 -0.11 -3.19 -4.34
C LYS A 17 -1.25 -3.17 -3.34
N VAL A 18 -1.10 -2.39 -2.29
CA VAL A 18 -2.14 -2.30 -1.26
C VAL A 18 -3.40 -1.69 -1.84
N VAL A 19 -3.26 -0.65 -2.64
CA VAL A 19 -4.41 -0.01 -3.26
C VAL A 19 -5.17 -1.01 -4.09
N LYS A 20 -4.47 -1.73 -4.93
CA LYS A 20 -5.12 -2.74 -5.77
C LYS A 20 -5.76 -3.83 -4.93
N HIS A 21 -5.07 -4.25 -3.89
CA HIS A 21 -5.59 -5.27 -3.02
C HIS A 21 -6.91 -4.84 -2.39
N LEU A 22 -6.95 -3.62 -1.89
CA LEU A 22 -8.15 -3.11 -1.24
C LEU A 22 -9.31 -3.04 -2.22
N ILE A 23 -9.04 -2.62 -3.44
CA ILE A 23 -10.09 -2.55 -4.44
C ILE A 23 -10.54 -3.94 -4.84
N ASP A 24 -9.60 -4.83 -4.99
CA ASP A 24 -9.90 -6.20 -5.40
C ASP A 24 -10.72 -6.93 -4.35
N GLU A 25 -10.43 -6.68 -3.09
CA GLU A 25 -11.16 -7.28 -1.98
C GLU A 25 -12.41 -6.49 -1.62
N LYS A 26 -12.65 -5.40 -2.34
CA LYS A 26 -13.84 -4.58 -2.14
C LYS A 26 -13.84 -3.84 -0.81
N TYR A 27 -12.70 -3.63 -0.24
CA TYR A 27 -12.56 -2.73 0.90
C TYR A 27 -12.68 -1.29 0.44
N ALA A 28 -12.34 -1.04 -0.82
CA ALA A 28 -12.40 0.28 -1.39
C ALA A 28 -13.00 0.20 -2.78
N VAL A 29 -13.68 1.27 -3.20
CA VAL A 29 -14.30 1.28 -4.52
C VAL A 29 -13.39 1.89 -5.57
N ASP A 30 -12.44 2.71 -5.15
CA ASP A 30 -11.51 3.35 -6.09
C ASP A 30 -10.24 3.74 -5.34
N SER A 31 -9.33 4.39 -6.08
CA SER A 31 -8.04 4.79 -5.51
C SER A 31 -8.21 5.75 -4.35
N ASN A 32 -9.15 6.67 -4.44
CA ASN A 32 -9.36 7.62 -3.37
C ASN A 32 -9.80 6.94 -2.09
N SER A 33 -10.74 6.02 -2.22
CA SER A 33 -11.20 5.26 -1.05
C SER A 33 -10.07 4.43 -0.48
N ALA A 34 -9.28 3.80 -1.34
CA ALA A 34 -8.16 3.00 -0.88
C ALA A 34 -7.14 3.87 -0.16
N ASP A 35 -6.91 5.06 -0.66
CA ASP A 35 -5.96 5.97 -0.04
C ASP A 35 -6.40 6.33 1.37
N LYS A 36 -7.66 6.62 1.54
CA LYS A 36 -8.21 6.91 2.85
C LYS A 36 -8.11 5.70 3.77
N PHE A 37 -8.37 4.55 3.21
CA PHE A 37 -8.28 3.32 3.97
C PHE A 37 -6.87 3.12 4.49
N ILE A 38 -5.89 3.31 3.63
CA ILE A 38 -4.49 3.15 3.99
C ILE A 38 -4.09 4.16 5.06
N SER A 39 -4.62 5.36 4.96
CA SER A 39 -4.31 6.40 5.93
C SER A 39 -4.71 6.00 7.35
N GLY A 40 -5.76 5.19 7.49
CA GLY A 40 -6.19 4.72 8.79
C GLY A 40 -5.72 3.31 9.12
N MET A 41 -4.93 2.73 8.24
CA MET A 41 -4.49 1.34 8.38
C MET A 41 -3.28 1.27 9.29
N SER A 42 -3.21 0.18 10.06
CA SER A 42 -2.05 -0.01 10.91
C SER A 42 -0.85 -0.45 10.06
N GLN A 43 0.33 -0.17 10.57
CA GLN A 43 1.56 -0.55 9.90
C GLN A 43 1.63 -2.06 9.72
N GLU A 44 1.21 -2.78 10.72
CA GLU A 44 1.27 -4.23 10.69
C GLU A 44 0.41 -4.80 9.56
N TRP A 45 -0.78 -4.24 9.39
CA TRP A 45 -1.66 -4.71 8.36
C TRP A 45 -1.08 -4.38 6.98
N PHE A 46 -0.56 -3.19 6.84
CA PHE A 46 0.09 -2.79 5.61
C PHE A 46 1.20 -3.77 5.25
N ASP A 47 2.04 -4.07 6.23
CA ASP A 47 3.13 -5.01 6.02
C ASP A 47 2.62 -6.39 5.63
N THR A 48 1.54 -6.82 6.22
CA THR A 48 0.96 -8.11 5.92
C THR A 48 0.50 -8.18 4.47
N ILE A 49 -0.08 -7.11 3.98
CA ILE A 49 -0.58 -7.11 2.61
C ILE A 49 0.57 -7.13 1.61
N VAL A 50 1.59 -6.34 1.84
CA VAL A 50 2.70 -6.26 0.89
C VAL A 50 3.69 -7.41 1.08
N GLY A 51 3.75 -7.93 2.25
CA GLY A 51 4.73 -8.95 2.59
C GLY A 51 4.35 -10.30 2.23
#